data_eda4789c67b895ba8cea62cf3c81e9bc
#
_entry.id   eda4789c67b895ba8cea62cf3c81e9bc
#
_cell.length_a   1.000
_cell.length_b   1.000
_cell.length_c   1.000
_cell.angle_alpha   90.00
_cell.angle_beta   90.00
_cell.angle_gamma   90.00
#
_symmetry.space_group_name_H-M   'P 1'
#
loop_
_entity.id
_entity.type
_entity.pdbx_description
1 polymer ?
#
loop_
_entity_poly.entity_id
_entity_poly.type
_entity_poly.pdbx_seq_one_letter_code
_entity_poly.pdbx_strand_id
1 'polypeptide(L)'
;MSVAMKSNLKIDAHQHFWQPLRGDYAWMPQDNLILNRAYRPSDLKPSLERHGIDGTVVVQAAASVGETEYLLGLADATHYIKGVVGWIDFENPNDLAHLEQFAAHPKFIGVRPMIQDITDVNWMLREDIDWAFRAIIDLDLTFDALGFPKHLHNFLTLITRYPEMRVVYDHCMKPQIRDHSASKDTFSHWAVGMSELADETRGCCKFSGIV
;
A
#
# COMPACT_ATOMS: atom_id res chain seq x y z
N MET A 1 -13.81 20.41 -35.25
CA MET A 1 -13.64 20.39 -33.78
C MET A 1 -12.74 19.24 -33.45
N SER A 2 -11.46 19.51 -33.08
CA SER A 2 -10.51 18.50 -32.69
C SER A 2 -10.92 17.98 -31.32
N VAL A 3 -11.28 16.72 -31.20
CA VAL A 3 -11.43 16.03 -29.92
C VAL A 3 -10.03 15.91 -29.35
N ALA A 4 -9.71 16.76 -28.37
CA ALA A 4 -8.47 16.61 -27.62
C ALA A 4 -8.52 15.20 -26.98
N MET A 5 -7.64 14.31 -27.43
CA MET A 5 -7.43 13.02 -26.76
C MET A 5 -7.02 13.35 -25.33
N LYS A 6 -7.83 12.95 -24.34
CA LYS A 6 -7.39 12.94 -22.94
C LYS A 6 -6.13 12.11 -22.91
N SER A 7 -4.97 12.73 -22.70
CA SER A 7 -3.74 12.01 -22.46
C SER A 7 -3.95 11.16 -21.22
N ASN A 8 -3.80 9.84 -21.35
CA ASN A 8 -3.83 8.94 -20.20
C ASN A 8 -2.65 9.32 -19.30
N LEU A 9 -2.95 9.71 -18.06
CA LEU A 9 -1.93 10.04 -17.07
C LEU A 9 -1.08 8.79 -16.79
N LYS A 10 0.24 8.98 -16.73
CA LYS A 10 1.18 7.97 -16.25
C LYS A 10 1.43 8.21 -14.78
N ILE A 11 1.01 7.27 -13.94
CA ILE A 11 1.11 7.38 -12.49
C ILE A 11 2.07 6.33 -11.95
N ASP A 12 3.03 6.75 -11.14
CA ASP A 12 3.77 5.88 -10.25
C ASP A 12 2.84 5.48 -9.09
N ALA A 13 2.46 4.21 -9.05
CA ALA A 13 1.42 3.72 -8.15
C ALA A 13 1.93 3.40 -6.74
N HIS A 14 3.24 3.52 -6.45
CA HIS A 14 3.77 3.18 -5.14
C HIS A 14 5.14 3.80 -4.89
N GLN A 15 5.19 4.81 -4.04
CA GLN A 15 6.43 5.35 -3.49
C GLN A 15 6.19 5.89 -2.07
N HIS A 16 7.28 6.22 -1.37
CA HIS A 16 7.23 6.71 0.00
C HIS A 16 7.95 8.04 0.13
N PHE A 17 7.42 8.91 1.00
CA PHE A 17 8.13 10.03 1.56
C PHE A 17 8.24 9.83 3.07
N TRP A 18 9.36 10.20 3.67
CA TRP A 18 9.52 10.12 5.11
C TRP A 18 10.43 11.21 5.65
N GLN A 19 10.28 11.49 6.93
CA GLN A 19 11.05 12.46 7.69
C GLN A 19 11.50 11.81 9.01
N PRO A 20 12.75 11.31 9.12
CA PRO A 20 13.21 10.55 10.30
C PRO A 20 13.03 11.28 11.63
N LEU A 21 13.11 12.62 11.63
CA LEU A 21 12.92 13.43 12.84
C LEU A 21 11.52 13.33 13.46
N ARG A 22 10.54 12.76 12.75
CA ARG A 22 9.21 12.47 13.30
C ARG A 22 9.22 11.34 14.32
N GLY A 23 10.17 10.40 14.22
CA GLY A 23 10.33 9.30 15.16
C GLY A 23 9.41 8.08 14.92
N ASP A 24 8.57 8.08 13.87
CA ASP A 24 7.58 7.04 13.59
C ASP A 24 8.18 5.81 12.88
N TYR A 25 9.42 5.90 12.39
CA TYR A 25 10.02 4.88 11.52
C TYR A 25 10.91 3.91 12.29
N ALA A 26 10.31 3.11 13.18
CA ALA A 26 11.05 2.15 14.02
C ALA A 26 11.84 1.09 13.21
N TRP A 27 11.41 0.83 11.96
CA TRP A 27 12.08 -0.10 11.05
C TRP A 27 13.39 0.43 10.46
N MET A 28 13.64 1.76 10.56
CA MET A 28 14.74 2.44 9.86
C MET A 28 16.07 2.24 10.60
N PRO A 29 17.09 1.62 9.95
CA PRO A 29 18.41 1.48 10.54
C PRO A 29 19.07 2.84 10.75
N GLN A 30 19.49 3.14 11.97
CA GLN A 30 20.05 4.45 12.34
C GLN A 30 21.42 4.71 11.68
N ASP A 31 22.17 3.68 11.37
CA ASP A 31 23.49 3.71 10.73
C ASP A 31 23.43 3.72 9.20
N ASN A 32 22.27 3.50 8.62
CA ASN A 32 22.09 3.54 7.16
C ASN A 32 21.85 4.97 6.69
N LEU A 33 22.91 5.67 6.30
CA LEU A 33 22.86 7.07 5.88
C LEU A 33 22.04 7.29 4.58
N ILE A 34 21.79 6.24 3.79
CA ILE A 34 20.95 6.32 2.61
C ILE A 34 19.48 6.37 3.03
N LEU A 35 19.06 5.53 3.96
CA LEU A 35 17.68 5.48 4.43
C LEU A 35 17.38 6.53 5.50
N ASN A 36 18.33 6.74 6.45
CA ASN A 36 18.14 7.64 7.58
C ASN A 36 18.35 9.11 7.20
N ARG A 37 17.61 9.56 6.20
CA ARG A 37 17.50 10.98 5.80
C ARG A 37 16.08 11.29 5.34
N ALA A 38 15.73 12.56 5.27
CA ALA A 38 14.45 12.96 4.71
C ALA A 38 14.38 12.66 3.21
N TYR A 39 13.26 12.10 2.78
CA TYR A 39 12.87 12.00 1.37
C TYR A 39 11.56 12.76 1.17
N ARG A 40 11.63 13.80 0.36
CA ARG A 40 10.56 14.77 0.16
C ARG A 40 10.07 14.75 -1.29
N PRO A 41 8.90 15.33 -1.57
CA PRO A 41 8.44 15.50 -2.94
C PRO A 41 9.48 16.14 -3.87
N SER A 42 10.21 17.16 -3.42
CA SER A 42 11.27 17.79 -4.21
C SER A 42 12.38 16.85 -4.66
N ASP A 43 12.65 15.78 -3.91
CA ASP A 43 13.68 14.79 -4.24
C ASP A 43 13.22 13.84 -5.36
N LEU A 44 11.93 13.52 -5.41
CA LEU A 44 11.34 12.64 -6.42
C LEU A 44 11.05 13.36 -7.75
N LYS A 45 10.65 14.63 -7.69
CA LYS A 45 10.19 15.40 -8.85
C LYS A 45 11.11 15.30 -10.09
N PRO A 46 12.45 15.44 -9.98
CA PRO A 46 13.34 15.32 -11.15
C PRO A 46 13.29 13.93 -11.82
N SER A 47 13.03 12.88 -11.05
CA SER A 47 12.89 11.52 -11.60
C SER A 47 11.58 11.34 -12.33
N LEU A 48 10.47 11.86 -11.79
CA LEU A 48 9.17 11.85 -12.46
C LEU A 48 9.25 12.58 -13.81
N GLU A 49 9.83 13.78 -13.83
CA GLU A 49 10.00 14.58 -15.04
C GLU A 49 10.87 13.86 -16.09
N ARG A 50 12.00 13.27 -15.67
CA ARG A 50 12.90 12.53 -16.56
C ARG A 50 12.23 11.36 -17.26
N HIS A 51 11.31 10.69 -16.57
CA HIS A 51 10.63 9.49 -17.08
C HIS A 51 9.23 9.78 -17.64
N GLY A 52 8.82 11.05 -17.69
CA GLY A 52 7.51 11.45 -18.19
C GLY A 52 6.36 10.87 -17.39
N ILE A 53 6.52 10.83 -16.04
CA ILE A 53 5.50 10.40 -15.09
C ILE A 53 4.74 11.64 -14.62
N ASP A 54 3.42 11.62 -14.75
CA ASP A 54 2.54 12.77 -14.49
C ASP A 54 2.17 12.93 -13.02
N GLY A 55 2.33 11.89 -12.22
CA GLY A 55 2.04 11.93 -10.81
C GLY A 55 2.36 10.63 -10.08
N THR A 56 2.13 10.61 -8.78
CA THR A 56 2.41 9.47 -7.92
C THR A 56 1.34 9.25 -6.88
N VAL A 57 1.20 7.99 -6.45
CA VAL A 57 0.50 7.61 -5.22
C VAL A 57 1.54 7.44 -4.12
N VAL A 58 1.40 8.21 -3.05
CA VAL A 58 2.25 8.04 -1.87
C VAL A 58 1.60 7.05 -0.91
N VAL A 59 2.41 6.10 -0.44
CA VAL A 59 1.98 5.06 0.49
C VAL A 59 2.69 5.27 1.83
N GLN A 60 1.97 5.05 2.92
CA GLN A 60 2.53 5.18 4.28
C GLN A 60 3.78 4.32 4.46
N ALA A 61 4.75 4.81 5.21
CA ALA A 61 5.98 4.12 5.58
C ALA A 61 6.06 3.81 7.08
N ALA A 62 5.10 4.29 7.87
CA ALA A 62 5.00 4.03 9.30
C ALA A 62 3.55 3.70 9.69
N ALA A 63 3.38 2.78 10.64
CA ALA A 63 2.09 2.37 11.18
C ALA A 63 1.60 3.38 12.22
N SER A 64 1.20 4.57 11.77
CA SER A 64 0.66 5.61 12.65
C SER A 64 -0.35 6.51 11.92
N VAL A 65 -1.36 6.98 12.66
CA VAL A 65 -2.31 8.01 12.23
C VAL A 65 -1.56 9.29 11.83
N GLY A 66 -0.55 9.69 12.61
CA GLY A 66 0.27 10.87 12.33
C GLY A 66 1.05 10.78 11.01
N GLU A 67 1.43 9.57 10.56
CA GLU A 67 2.00 9.38 9.22
C GLU A 67 0.98 9.69 8.13
N THR A 68 -0.25 9.21 8.28
CA THR A 68 -1.34 9.52 7.33
C THR A 68 -1.58 11.02 7.23
N GLU A 69 -1.68 11.72 8.37
CA GLU A 69 -1.83 13.18 8.41
C GLU A 69 -0.66 13.90 7.72
N TYR A 70 0.57 13.46 7.98
CA TYR A 70 1.76 14.01 7.34
C TYR A 70 1.72 13.87 5.81
N LEU A 71 1.36 12.69 5.31
CA LEU A 71 1.27 12.42 3.86
C LEU A 71 0.15 13.21 3.20
N LEU A 72 -1.00 13.38 3.85
CA LEU A 72 -2.09 14.23 3.37
C LEU A 72 -1.65 15.70 3.28
N GLY A 73 -0.92 16.20 4.27
CA GLY A 73 -0.33 17.54 4.23
C GLY A 73 0.68 17.71 3.07
N LEU A 74 1.49 16.70 2.77
CA LEU A 74 2.35 16.72 1.58
C LEU A 74 1.54 16.72 0.28
N ALA A 75 0.44 15.98 0.24
CA ALA A 75 -0.43 15.89 -0.92
C ALA A 75 -1.14 17.22 -1.20
N ASP A 76 -1.54 17.96 -0.17
CA ASP A 76 -2.11 19.30 -0.33
C ASP A 76 -1.10 20.28 -0.94
N ALA A 77 0.14 20.22 -0.48
CA ALA A 77 1.21 21.09 -0.94
C ALA A 77 1.80 20.68 -2.31
N THR A 78 1.44 19.50 -2.83
CA THR A 78 2.12 18.91 -3.99
C THR A 78 1.12 18.40 -5.03
N HIS A 79 1.02 19.11 -6.16
CA HIS A 79 0.01 18.84 -7.21
C HIS A 79 0.16 17.49 -7.91
N TYR A 80 1.37 16.94 -8.00
CA TYR A 80 1.63 15.65 -8.66
C TYR A 80 1.42 14.44 -7.72
N ILE A 81 1.22 14.63 -6.42
CA ILE A 81 0.67 13.58 -5.56
C ILE A 81 -0.83 13.45 -5.89
N LYS A 82 -1.20 12.31 -6.46
CA LYS A 82 -2.55 12.03 -6.95
C LYS A 82 -3.38 11.20 -5.99
N GLY A 83 -2.72 10.49 -5.07
CA GLY A 83 -3.37 9.68 -4.05
C GLY A 83 -2.47 9.43 -2.86
N VAL A 84 -3.10 9.16 -1.73
CA VAL A 84 -2.47 8.77 -0.46
C VAL A 84 -3.10 7.47 0.00
N VAL A 85 -2.26 6.47 0.23
CA VAL A 85 -2.62 5.24 0.94
C VAL A 85 -2.04 5.36 2.34
N GLY A 86 -2.92 5.51 3.33
CA GLY A 86 -2.57 5.75 4.72
C GLY A 86 -2.63 4.51 5.60
N TRP A 87 -2.70 4.76 6.89
CA TRP A 87 -2.79 3.74 7.93
C TRP A 87 -3.76 4.18 9.02
N ILE A 88 -4.48 3.21 9.56
CA ILE A 88 -5.23 3.28 10.82
C ILE A 88 -4.95 2.02 11.62
N ASP A 89 -5.23 2.05 12.92
CA ASP A 89 -5.13 0.86 13.76
C ASP A 89 -6.39 0.01 13.67
N PHE A 90 -6.31 -1.13 12.98
CA PHE A 90 -7.43 -2.06 12.84
C PHE A 90 -7.82 -2.73 14.16
N GLU A 91 -6.89 -2.77 15.13
CA GLU A 91 -7.15 -3.35 16.44
C GLU A 91 -7.81 -2.35 17.40
N ASN A 92 -7.94 -1.08 16.99
CA ASN A 92 -8.60 -0.03 17.76
C ASN A 92 -9.88 0.47 17.04
N PRO A 93 -11.07 0.01 17.39
CA PRO A 93 -12.32 0.44 16.73
C PRO A 93 -12.58 1.95 16.79
N ASN A 94 -11.94 2.69 17.71
CA ASN A 94 -12.07 4.16 17.75
C ASN A 94 -11.38 4.84 16.56
N ASP A 95 -10.48 4.15 15.86
CA ASP A 95 -9.83 4.67 14.65
C ASP A 95 -10.76 4.75 13.44
N LEU A 96 -12.00 4.26 13.56
CA LEU A 96 -13.06 4.53 12.59
C LEU A 96 -13.24 6.04 12.37
N ALA A 97 -13.19 6.84 13.44
CA ALA A 97 -13.29 8.29 13.32
C ALA A 97 -12.14 8.91 12.51
N HIS A 98 -10.91 8.40 12.67
CA HIS A 98 -9.78 8.81 11.82
C HIS A 98 -9.99 8.39 10.37
N LEU A 99 -10.46 7.16 10.14
CA LEU A 99 -10.70 6.67 8.78
C LEU A 99 -11.74 7.52 8.05
N GLU A 100 -12.86 7.85 8.70
CA GLU A 100 -13.91 8.73 8.15
C GLU A 100 -13.37 10.14 7.88
N GLN A 101 -12.58 10.69 8.79
CA GLN A 101 -11.94 12.00 8.60
C GLN A 101 -10.99 11.97 7.39
N PHE A 102 -10.18 10.95 7.26
CA PHE A 102 -9.26 10.82 6.12
C PHE A 102 -10.01 10.60 4.80
N ALA A 103 -11.04 9.78 4.79
CA ALA A 103 -11.87 9.52 3.61
C ALA A 103 -12.57 10.77 3.06
N ALA A 104 -12.80 11.78 3.89
CA ALA A 104 -13.31 13.08 3.44
C ALA A 104 -12.27 13.87 2.62
N HIS A 105 -11.00 13.50 2.65
CA HIS A 105 -9.95 14.15 1.88
C HIS A 105 -9.91 13.59 0.44
N PRO A 106 -9.98 14.44 -0.61
CA PRO A 106 -10.15 13.99 -2.01
C PRO A 106 -8.97 13.19 -2.56
N LYS A 107 -7.81 13.22 -1.90
CA LYS A 107 -6.64 12.43 -2.30
C LYS A 107 -6.41 11.20 -1.41
N PHE A 108 -7.20 10.97 -0.37
CA PHE A 108 -7.11 9.75 0.40
C PHE A 108 -7.84 8.63 -0.35
N ILE A 109 -7.12 7.60 -0.77
CA ILE A 109 -7.65 6.59 -1.69
C ILE A 109 -7.60 5.16 -1.14
N GLY A 110 -6.93 4.95 -0.01
CA GLY A 110 -6.80 3.59 0.50
C GLY A 110 -6.07 3.50 1.84
N VAL A 111 -6.05 2.28 2.36
CA VAL A 111 -5.45 1.92 3.66
C VAL A 111 -4.55 0.72 3.50
N ARG A 112 -3.40 0.76 4.18
CA ARG A 112 -2.42 -0.33 4.17
C ARG A 112 -1.96 -0.70 5.59
N PRO A 113 -2.57 -1.68 6.24
CA PRO A 113 -2.01 -2.26 7.45
C PRO A 113 -0.68 -2.97 7.15
N MET A 114 0.23 -2.97 8.13
CA MET A 114 1.58 -3.55 7.98
C MET A 114 1.56 -5.07 8.25
N ILE A 115 0.71 -5.82 7.52
CA ILE A 115 0.46 -7.27 7.75
C ILE A 115 1.74 -8.08 7.67
N GLN A 116 2.68 -7.70 6.80
CA GLN A 116 3.98 -8.38 6.67
C GLN A 116 4.76 -8.46 7.98
N ASP A 117 4.58 -7.46 8.88
CA ASP A 117 5.32 -7.30 10.12
C ASP A 117 4.56 -7.89 11.32
N ILE A 118 3.32 -8.36 11.11
CA ILE A 118 2.50 -9.00 12.14
C ILE A 118 2.88 -10.49 12.24
N THR A 119 3.13 -10.94 13.47
CA THR A 119 3.59 -12.32 13.71
C THR A 119 2.50 -13.34 13.40
N ASP A 120 1.25 -13.02 13.77
CA ASP A 120 0.10 -13.90 13.48
C ASP A 120 -0.27 -13.83 12.01
N VAL A 121 0.01 -14.88 11.27
CA VAL A 121 -0.33 -15.00 9.85
C VAL A 121 -1.84 -14.92 9.58
N ASN A 122 -2.65 -15.26 10.57
CA ASN A 122 -4.12 -15.24 10.49
C ASN A 122 -4.72 -13.91 10.97
N TRP A 123 -3.91 -12.94 11.35
CA TRP A 123 -4.37 -11.65 11.87
C TRP A 123 -5.51 -11.06 11.03
N MET A 124 -5.37 -11.05 9.71
CA MET A 124 -6.37 -10.48 8.79
C MET A 124 -7.71 -11.22 8.76
N LEU A 125 -7.78 -12.42 9.33
CA LEU A 125 -9.01 -13.25 9.39
C LEU A 125 -9.75 -13.13 10.72
N ARG A 126 -9.23 -12.36 11.67
CA ARG A 126 -9.81 -12.13 13.00
C ARG A 126 -11.13 -11.39 12.88
N GLU A 127 -12.11 -11.76 13.72
CA GLU A 127 -13.44 -11.15 13.73
C GLU A 127 -13.46 -9.75 14.36
N ASP A 128 -12.56 -9.50 15.30
CA ASP A 128 -12.50 -8.22 16.03
C ASP A 128 -11.99 -7.06 15.17
N ILE A 129 -11.39 -7.33 14.01
CA ILE A 129 -10.97 -6.31 13.04
C ILE A 129 -11.86 -6.24 11.79
N ASP A 130 -12.92 -7.04 11.71
CA ASP A 130 -13.88 -7.04 10.58
C ASP A 130 -14.46 -5.66 10.29
N TRP A 131 -14.63 -4.85 11.34
CA TRP A 131 -15.14 -3.48 11.23
C TRP A 131 -14.32 -2.63 10.26
N ALA A 132 -12.99 -2.79 10.24
CA ALA A 132 -12.12 -1.97 9.42
C ALA A 132 -12.26 -2.34 7.93
N PHE A 133 -12.37 -3.62 7.59
CA PHE A 133 -12.62 -4.04 6.20
C PHE A 133 -13.98 -3.58 5.69
N ARG A 134 -15.02 -3.63 6.53
CA ARG A 134 -16.35 -3.09 6.19
C ARG A 134 -16.30 -1.59 5.97
N ALA A 135 -15.63 -0.85 6.86
CA ALA A 135 -15.50 0.59 6.72
C ALA A 135 -14.71 0.98 5.45
N ILE A 136 -13.68 0.24 5.07
CA ILE A 136 -12.95 0.44 3.80
C ILE A 136 -13.89 0.31 2.60
N ILE A 137 -14.80 -0.69 2.62
CA ILE A 137 -15.79 -0.91 1.57
C ILE A 137 -16.80 0.24 1.55
N ASP A 138 -17.40 0.55 2.71
CA ASP A 138 -18.46 1.55 2.84
C ASP A 138 -17.98 2.96 2.44
N LEU A 139 -16.70 3.26 2.68
CA LEU A 139 -16.06 4.54 2.33
C LEU A 139 -15.45 4.54 0.92
N ASP A 140 -15.67 3.50 0.12
CA ASP A 140 -15.16 3.36 -1.26
C ASP A 140 -13.62 3.48 -1.36
N LEU A 141 -12.89 2.98 -0.36
CA LEU A 141 -11.43 2.99 -0.29
C LEU A 141 -10.84 1.71 -0.86
N THR A 142 -9.54 1.75 -1.15
CA THR A 142 -8.77 0.58 -1.58
C THR A 142 -8.03 -0.03 -0.40
N PHE A 143 -8.03 -1.35 -0.30
CA PHE A 143 -7.19 -2.09 0.62
C PHE A 143 -5.89 -2.49 -0.07
N ASP A 144 -4.75 -1.94 0.40
CA ASP A 144 -3.42 -2.34 -0.07
C ASP A 144 -2.93 -3.54 0.75
N ALA A 145 -2.91 -4.71 0.11
CA ALA A 145 -2.52 -5.98 0.72
C ALA A 145 -1.00 -6.13 0.73
N LEU A 146 -0.37 -5.74 1.85
CA LEU A 146 1.07 -5.86 2.05
C LEU A 146 1.39 -7.17 2.78
N GLY A 147 2.01 -8.12 2.09
CA GLY A 147 2.33 -9.41 2.68
C GLY A 147 3.49 -10.14 2.01
N PHE A 148 3.68 -11.38 2.43
CA PHE A 148 4.63 -12.34 1.88
C PHE A 148 3.88 -13.55 1.30
N PRO A 149 4.54 -14.45 0.55
CA PRO A 149 3.91 -15.66 0.01
C PRO A 149 3.13 -16.49 1.04
N LYS A 150 3.57 -16.52 2.29
CA LYS A 150 2.87 -17.23 3.39
C LYS A 150 1.46 -16.71 3.69
N HIS A 151 1.13 -15.48 3.23
CA HIS A 151 -0.17 -14.83 3.47
C HIS A 151 -1.17 -15.02 2.31
N LEU A 152 -0.74 -15.57 1.16
CA LEU A 152 -1.55 -15.62 -0.07
C LEU A 152 -2.90 -16.32 0.15
N HIS A 153 -2.90 -17.48 0.80
CA HIS A 153 -4.13 -18.21 1.11
C HIS A 153 -5.08 -17.41 2.03
N ASN A 154 -4.52 -16.67 3.00
CA ASN A 154 -5.33 -15.85 3.91
C ASN A 154 -5.90 -14.62 3.19
N PHE A 155 -5.15 -14.01 2.26
CA PHE A 155 -5.71 -12.96 1.41
C PHE A 155 -6.83 -13.47 0.51
N LEU A 156 -6.68 -14.66 -0.07
CA LEU A 156 -7.77 -15.27 -0.85
C LEU A 156 -9.02 -15.45 0.02
N THR A 157 -8.86 -16.01 1.22
CA THR A 157 -9.95 -16.18 2.18
C THR A 157 -10.60 -14.84 2.56
N LEU A 158 -9.79 -13.82 2.87
CA LEU A 158 -10.27 -12.49 3.21
C LEU A 158 -11.10 -11.88 2.08
N ILE A 159 -10.57 -11.90 0.85
CA ILE A 159 -11.21 -11.25 -0.28
C ILE A 159 -12.45 -12.02 -0.74
N THR A 160 -12.46 -13.33 -0.59
CA THR A 160 -13.67 -14.14 -0.80
C THR A 160 -14.77 -13.81 0.24
N ARG A 161 -14.38 -13.44 1.48
CA ARG A 161 -15.31 -12.95 2.51
C ARG A 161 -15.87 -11.56 2.18
N TYR A 162 -15.10 -10.72 1.48
CA TYR A 162 -15.44 -9.35 1.12
C TYR A 162 -15.27 -9.11 -0.40
N PRO A 163 -16.11 -9.71 -1.26
CA PRO A 163 -15.93 -9.67 -2.71
C PRO A 163 -16.11 -8.27 -3.33
N GLU A 164 -16.73 -7.33 -2.59
CA GLU A 164 -16.88 -5.93 -3.00
C GLU A 164 -15.62 -5.10 -2.74
N MET A 165 -14.71 -5.58 -1.88
CA MET A 165 -13.51 -4.83 -1.48
C MET A 165 -12.57 -4.67 -2.67
N ARG A 166 -12.20 -3.41 -2.95
CA ARG A 166 -11.11 -3.15 -3.91
C ARG A 166 -9.79 -3.47 -3.26
N VAL A 167 -9.03 -4.36 -3.87
CA VAL A 167 -7.73 -4.80 -3.35
C VAL A 167 -6.61 -4.56 -4.34
N VAL A 168 -5.47 -4.17 -3.81
CA VAL A 168 -4.20 -4.06 -4.54
C VAL A 168 -3.14 -4.88 -3.79
N TYR A 169 -2.57 -5.87 -4.47
CA TYR A 169 -1.49 -6.69 -3.91
C TYR A 169 -0.15 -5.97 -4.08
N ASP A 170 0.47 -5.59 -2.98
CA ASP A 170 1.75 -4.88 -3.01
C ASP A 170 2.90 -5.82 -3.41
N HIS A 171 3.77 -5.32 -4.30
CA HIS A 171 5.05 -5.95 -4.65
C HIS A 171 4.96 -7.41 -5.12
N CYS A 172 3.91 -7.75 -5.87
CA CYS A 172 3.62 -9.13 -6.28
C CYS A 172 3.66 -10.12 -5.10
N MET A 173 3.29 -9.71 -3.88
CA MET A 173 3.40 -10.51 -2.65
C MET A 173 4.83 -11.00 -2.37
N LYS A 174 5.84 -10.27 -2.86
CA LYS A 174 7.27 -10.44 -2.55
C LYS A 174 7.79 -11.87 -2.79
N PRO A 175 7.79 -12.37 -4.03
CA PRO A 175 8.40 -13.66 -4.33
C PRO A 175 9.89 -13.67 -3.97
N GLN A 176 10.38 -14.78 -3.43
CA GLN A 176 11.80 -14.94 -3.08
C GLN A 176 12.63 -15.21 -4.33
N ILE A 177 12.89 -14.17 -5.13
CA ILE A 177 13.60 -14.28 -6.41
C ILE A 177 15.08 -14.62 -6.20
N ARG A 178 15.73 -14.00 -5.21
CA ARG A 178 17.15 -14.21 -4.91
C ARG A 178 17.46 -15.66 -4.61
N ASP A 179 16.57 -16.33 -3.89
CA ASP A 179 16.76 -17.70 -3.41
C ASP A 179 16.10 -18.74 -4.32
N HIS A 180 15.59 -18.33 -5.48
CA HIS A 180 14.89 -19.20 -6.44
C HIS A 180 15.73 -20.42 -6.84
N SER A 181 17.04 -20.26 -6.99
CA SER A 181 17.95 -21.36 -7.30
C SER A 181 18.08 -22.38 -6.16
N ALA A 182 17.79 -21.96 -4.91
CA ALA A 182 17.89 -22.81 -3.72
C ALA A 182 16.59 -23.60 -3.45
N SER A 183 15.43 -23.08 -3.89
CA SER A 183 14.14 -23.76 -3.68
C SER A 183 13.13 -23.45 -4.79
N LYS A 184 13.05 -24.35 -5.77
CA LYS A 184 12.00 -24.28 -6.80
C LYS A 184 10.59 -24.36 -6.21
N ASP A 185 10.41 -25.04 -5.10
CA ASP A 185 9.13 -25.23 -4.44
C ASP A 185 8.58 -23.91 -3.89
N THR A 186 9.44 -23.04 -3.35
CA THR A 186 9.03 -21.73 -2.83
C THR A 186 8.45 -20.84 -3.92
N PHE A 187 9.10 -20.80 -5.09
CA PHE A 187 8.58 -20.02 -6.22
C PHE A 187 7.28 -20.64 -6.76
N SER A 188 7.19 -21.96 -6.85
CA SER A 188 5.98 -22.63 -7.32
C SER A 188 4.79 -22.35 -6.40
N HIS A 189 4.97 -22.39 -5.07
CA HIS A 189 3.92 -22.05 -4.12
C HIS A 189 3.45 -20.59 -4.29
N TRP A 190 4.38 -19.66 -4.44
CA TRP A 190 4.03 -18.27 -4.70
C TRP A 190 3.26 -18.14 -6.02
N ALA A 191 3.71 -18.78 -7.10
CA ALA A 191 3.08 -18.68 -8.41
C ALA A 191 1.67 -19.26 -8.41
N VAL A 192 1.46 -20.39 -7.75
CA VAL A 192 0.12 -20.98 -7.57
C VAL A 192 -0.79 -20.04 -6.80
N GLY A 193 -0.37 -19.55 -5.64
CA GLY A 193 -1.20 -18.65 -4.84
C GLY A 193 -1.51 -17.32 -5.54
N MET A 194 -0.58 -16.76 -6.33
CA MET A 194 -0.84 -15.58 -7.15
C MET A 194 -1.82 -15.88 -8.29
N SER A 195 -1.75 -17.08 -8.90
CA SER A 195 -2.71 -17.50 -9.92
C SER A 195 -4.11 -17.64 -9.33
N GLU A 196 -4.24 -18.25 -8.16
CA GLU A 196 -5.52 -18.37 -7.45
C GLU A 196 -6.13 -17.01 -7.15
N LEU A 197 -5.33 -16.05 -6.65
CA LEU A 197 -5.79 -14.68 -6.41
C LEU A 197 -6.23 -13.99 -7.72
N ALA A 198 -5.51 -14.21 -8.83
CA ALA A 198 -5.87 -13.61 -10.12
C ALA A 198 -7.14 -14.21 -10.72
N ASP A 199 -7.36 -15.51 -10.53
CA ASP A 199 -8.52 -16.21 -11.07
C ASP A 199 -9.80 -15.95 -10.25
N GLU A 200 -9.67 -15.86 -8.94
CA GLU A 200 -10.79 -15.81 -7.99
C GLU A 200 -11.15 -14.36 -7.56
N THR A 201 -10.29 -13.38 -7.85
CA THR A 201 -10.50 -12.01 -7.40
C THR A 201 -10.37 -10.98 -8.53
N ARG A 202 -10.84 -9.75 -8.29
CA ARG A 202 -10.64 -8.60 -9.20
C ARG A 202 -9.47 -7.73 -8.77
N GLY A 203 -8.60 -8.23 -7.92
CA GLY A 203 -7.47 -7.47 -7.38
C GLY A 203 -6.47 -7.08 -8.46
N CYS A 204 -5.88 -5.90 -8.27
CA CYS A 204 -4.72 -5.45 -9.05
C CYS A 204 -3.43 -5.77 -8.31
N CYS A 205 -2.32 -5.82 -9.04
CA CYS A 205 -1.02 -6.08 -8.45
C CYS A 205 -0.03 -4.97 -8.79
N LYS A 206 0.72 -4.48 -7.81
CA LYS A 206 1.85 -3.55 -8.02
C LYS A 206 3.10 -4.35 -8.36
N PHE A 207 3.60 -4.14 -9.57
CA PHE A 207 4.83 -4.77 -10.03
C PHE A 207 6.04 -3.91 -9.60
N SER A 208 6.44 -4.03 -8.34
CA SER A 208 7.52 -3.26 -7.71
C SER A 208 8.12 -4.03 -6.54
N GLY A 209 9.26 -3.57 -5.97
CA GLY A 209 9.85 -4.14 -4.76
C GLY A 209 10.23 -5.63 -4.83
N ILE A 210 10.58 -6.12 -6.02
CA ILE A 210 10.87 -7.54 -6.30
C ILE A 210 12.35 -7.83 -6.57
N VAL A 211 13.25 -7.00 -6.03
CA VAL A 211 14.71 -7.13 -6.16
C VAL A 211 15.36 -7.56 -4.86
#